data_8f7da9c15e575312fc6901f0fef5c45f
#
_entry.id   8f7da9c15e575312fc6901f0fef5c45f
#
_cell.length_a   1.000
_cell.length_b   1.000
_cell.length_c   1.000
_cell.angle_alpha   90.00
_cell.angle_beta   90.00
_cell.angle_gamma   90.00
#
_symmetry.space_group_name_H-M   'P 1'
#
loop_
_entity.id
_entity.type
_entity.pdbx_description
1 polymer ?
#
loop_
_entity_poly.entity_id
_entity_poly.type
_entity_poly.pdbx_seq_one_letter_code
_entity_poly.pdbx_strand_id
1 'polypeptide(L)'
;MTRPEDIVHEEKAQLDFSRDMSYGDYLQLDAILGAQKPLSPDHNEMLFIIQHQTSELWMKLMLHELHAAIAAVAQDELGTAFKMLARVSRIMEQLVHAWDVLATMTPPEYSAIRPYLASSSGFQSAQYRCIEFVLGNKNAAMLKPHAHRPDLLAQVQKAYEAPSLYDEALRLLARRGLPVPQDHLQRDWTQPYVESEEVEKAWLIVYRDTKQYFDLYQLGEELTDLEDAFRLWRFRHVTTVERIIGFKRGTGGTGGVSYLRKMLDVVLFPEIWKLRTDL
;
A
#
# COMPACT_ATOMS: atom_id res chain seq x y z
N MET A 1 43.93 -13.14 -13.91
CA MET A 1 42.65 -13.07 -13.21
C MET A 1 42.91 -12.38 -11.89
N THR A 2 42.39 -11.21 -11.67
CA THR A 2 42.50 -10.46 -10.41
C THR A 2 41.71 -11.24 -9.35
N ARG A 3 42.28 -11.53 -8.20
CA ARG A 3 41.56 -12.18 -7.12
C ARG A 3 40.65 -11.17 -6.41
N PRO A 4 39.50 -11.58 -5.84
CA PRO A 4 38.62 -10.68 -5.12
C PRO A 4 39.32 -9.88 -3.99
N GLU A 5 40.27 -10.52 -3.29
CA GLU A 5 41.08 -9.90 -2.25
C GLU A 5 42.01 -8.78 -2.74
N ASP A 6 42.51 -8.89 -3.99
CA ASP A 6 43.37 -7.85 -4.59
C ASP A 6 42.57 -6.59 -4.91
N ILE A 7 41.31 -6.74 -5.34
CA ILE A 7 40.39 -5.62 -5.66
C ILE A 7 40.15 -4.75 -4.41
N VAL A 8 39.92 -5.37 -3.26
CA VAL A 8 39.66 -4.65 -2.00
C VAL A 8 40.86 -3.80 -1.58
N HIS A 9 42.09 -4.28 -1.78
CA HIS A 9 43.31 -3.55 -1.48
C HIS A 9 43.59 -2.42 -2.51
N GLU A 10 43.37 -2.69 -3.80
CA GLU A 10 43.56 -1.72 -4.87
C GLU A 10 42.60 -0.52 -4.73
N GLU A 11 41.33 -0.78 -4.34
CA GLU A 11 40.28 0.24 -4.11
C GLU A 11 40.43 0.98 -2.77
N LYS A 12 41.39 0.59 -1.91
CA LYS A 12 41.59 1.13 -0.56
C LYS A 12 40.31 1.13 0.29
N ALA A 13 39.53 0.05 0.18
CA ALA A 13 38.30 -0.10 0.93
C ALA A 13 38.57 -0.04 2.44
N GLN A 14 37.70 0.65 3.16
CA GLN A 14 37.75 0.64 4.64
C GLN A 14 37.34 -0.75 5.15
N LEU A 15 38.20 -1.36 5.97
CA LEU A 15 37.98 -2.70 6.52
C LEU A 15 37.83 -2.69 8.06
N ASP A 16 38.21 -1.61 8.73
CA ASP A 16 38.06 -1.45 10.18
C ASP A 16 36.93 -0.44 10.47
N PHE A 17 35.88 -0.90 11.11
CA PHE A 17 34.72 -0.13 11.53
C PHE A 17 34.60 -0.02 13.05
N SER A 18 35.67 -0.31 13.82
CA SER A 18 35.65 -0.28 15.29
C SER A 18 35.37 1.11 15.88
N ARG A 19 35.57 2.18 15.10
CA ARG A 19 35.34 3.58 15.50
C ARG A 19 34.37 4.34 14.60
N ASP A 20 33.84 3.68 13.57
CA ASP A 20 32.96 4.27 12.58
C ASP A 20 31.65 3.51 12.52
N MET A 21 30.60 4.19 12.06
CA MET A 21 29.28 3.58 11.85
C MET A 21 29.36 2.52 10.76
N SER A 22 29.07 1.27 11.11
CA SER A 22 28.99 0.16 10.14
C SER A 22 27.64 0.15 9.41
N TYR A 23 27.59 -0.63 8.32
CA TYR A 23 26.34 -0.87 7.59
C TYR A 23 25.23 -1.44 8.49
N GLY A 24 25.59 -2.39 9.36
CA GLY A 24 24.65 -3.00 10.31
C GLY A 24 24.10 -1.99 11.34
N ASP A 25 24.98 -1.11 11.85
CA ASP A 25 24.60 -0.07 12.81
C ASP A 25 23.63 0.95 12.18
N TYR A 26 23.94 1.42 10.97
CA TYR A 26 23.06 2.38 10.28
C TYR A 26 21.69 1.81 10.00
N LEU A 27 21.61 0.57 9.53
CA LEU A 27 20.36 -0.09 9.19
C LEU A 27 19.67 -0.76 10.39
N GLN A 28 20.29 -0.78 11.57
CA GLN A 28 19.78 -1.46 12.76
C GLN A 28 19.48 -2.95 12.48
N LEU A 29 20.41 -3.62 11.76
CA LEU A 29 20.18 -4.98 11.27
C LEU A 29 19.96 -5.99 12.39
N ASP A 30 20.63 -5.86 13.53
CA ASP A 30 20.46 -6.76 14.67
C ASP A 30 19.01 -6.76 15.17
N ALA A 31 18.37 -5.57 15.20
CA ALA A 31 16.98 -5.45 15.61
C ALA A 31 16.02 -6.07 14.56
N ILE A 32 16.29 -5.82 13.28
CA ILE A 32 15.42 -6.30 12.18
C ILE A 32 15.56 -7.80 11.99
N LEU A 33 16.81 -8.32 11.91
CA LEU A 33 17.09 -9.72 11.68
C LEU A 33 16.94 -10.59 12.95
N GLY A 34 16.87 -9.97 14.14
CA GLY A 34 16.56 -10.64 15.41
C GLY A 34 15.06 -10.64 15.77
N ALA A 35 14.19 -10.06 14.92
CA ALA A 35 12.76 -9.94 15.20
C ALA A 35 11.94 -11.19 14.84
N GLN A 36 12.54 -12.20 14.19
CA GLN A 36 11.87 -13.45 13.82
C GLN A 36 11.84 -14.40 15.00
N LYS A 37 10.67 -14.69 15.53
CA LYS A 37 10.46 -15.58 16.69
C LYS A 37 9.39 -16.63 16.36
N PRO A 38 9.76 -17.74 15.68
CA PRO A 38 8.84 -18.83 15.41
C PRO A 38 8.28 -19.42 16.71
N LEU A 39 6.99 -19.76 16.70
CA LEU A 39 6.28 -20.38 17.82
C LEU A 39 6.10 -21.87 17.62
N SER A 40 6.13 -22.36 16.37
CA SER A 40 6.03 -23.76 16.01
C SER A 40 7.43 -24.35 15.77
N PRO A 41 7.56 -25.68 15.79
CA PRO A 41 8.78 -26.36 15.36
C PRO A 41 8.91 -26.48 13.83
N ASP A 42 7.94 -25.96 13.06
CA ASP A 42 7.91 -26.12 11.61
C ASP A 42 8.86 -25.13 10.92
N HIS A 43 9.67 -25.64 9.99
CA HIS A 43 10.64 -24.84 9.23
C HIS A 43 9.98 -23.68 8.46
N ASN A 44 8.78 -23.90 7.95
CA ASN A 44 8.10 -22.96 7.05
C ASN A 44 7.50 -21.73 7.79
N GLU A 45 7.44 -21.75 9.14
CA GLU A 45 7.00 -20.59 9.90
C GLU A 45 7.92 -19.38 9.69
N MET A 46 9.23 -19.61 9.50
CA MET A 46 10.18 -18.54 9.20
C MET A 46 9.85 -17.83 7.88
N LEU A 47 9.49 -18.58 6.83
CA LEU A 47 9.01 -18.00 5.56
C LEU A 47 7.77 -17.14 5.79
N PHE A 48 6.79 -17.63 6.56
CA PHE A 48 5.56 -16.92 6.86
C PHE A 48 5.85 -15.60 7.60
N ILE A 49 6.71 -15.61 8.62
CA ILE A 49 7.06 -14.43 9.40
C ILE A 49 7.80 -13.41 8.54
N ILE A 50 8.88 -13.80 7.86
CA ILE A 50 9.69 -12.87 7.06
C ILE A 50 8.86 -12.26 5.94
N GLN A 51 8.03 -13.05 5.27
CA GLN A 51 7.15 -12.58 4.21
C GLN A 51 6.22 -11.45 4.69
N HIS A 52 5.63 -11.58 5.86
CA HIS A 52 4.76 -10.56 6.43
C HIS A 52 5.55 -9.34 6.94
N GLN A 53 6.70 -9.56 7.56
CA GLN A 53 7.56 -8.46 8.01
C GLN A 53 8.09 -7.62 6.85
N THR A 54 8.52 -8.24 5.75
CA THR A 54 8.97 -7.50 4.56
C THR A 54 7.82 -6.73 3.91
N SER A 55 6.62 -7.30 3.87
CA SER A 55 5.42 -6.59 3.39
C SER A 55 5.10 -5.37 4.26
N GLU A 56 5.20 -5.49 5.59
CA GLU A 56 4.98 -4.36 6.52
C GLU A 56 6.07 -3.26 6.34
N LEU A 57 7.32 -3.62 6.07
CA LEU A 57 8.37 -2.65 5.76
C LEU A 57 8.12 -1.91 4.44
N TRP A 58 7.67 -2.61 3.38
CA TRP A 58 7.27 -1.99 2.13
C TRP A 58 6.05 -1.08 2.31
N MET A 59 5.05 -1.51 3.09
CA MET A 59 3.88 -0.67 3.41
C MET A 59 4.26 0.59 4.20
N LYS A 60 5.24 0.50 5.09
CA LYS A 60 5.78 1.66 5.80
C LYS A 60 6.38 2.69 4.85
N LEU A 61 7.20 2.24 3.89
CA LEU A 61 7.76 3.12 2.87
C LEU A 61 6.67 3.68 1.95
N MET A 62 5.70 2.85 1.55
CA MET A 62 4.56 3.28 0.74
C MET A 62 3.78 4.41 1.40
N LEU A 63 3.47 4.30 2.71
CA LEU A 63 2.79 5.36 3.46
C LEU A 63 3.62 6.65 3.53
N HIS A 64 4.93 6.53 3.69
CA HIS A 64 5.84 7.67 3.68
C HIS A 64 5.77 8.43 2.34
N GLU A 65 5.86 7.73 1.22
CA GLU A 65 5.80 8.33 -0.12
C GLU A 65 4.37 8.85 -0.44
N LEU A 66 3.30 8.14 -0.06
CA LEU A 66 1.93 8.60 -0.25
C LEU A 66 1.63 9.91 0.49
N HIS A 67 2.07 10.05 1.74
CA HIS A 67 1.90 11.29 2.49
C HIS A 67 2.65 12.45 1.83
N ALA A 68 3.86 12.20 1.32
CA ALA A 68 4.62 13.21 0.58
C ALA A 68 3.93 13.58 -0.75
N ALA A 69 3.39 12.60 -1.48
CA ALA A 69 2.64 12.83 -2.71
C ALA A 69 1.39 13.68 -2.46
N ILE A 70 0.60 13.35 -1.42
CA ILE A 70 -0.60 14.11 -1.04
C ILE A 70 -0.24 15.56 -0.71
N ALA A 71 0.82 15.79 0.08
CA ALA A 71 1.28 17.13 0.41
C ALA A 71 1.71 17.93 -0.84
N ALA A 72 2.39 17.27 -1.79
CA ALA A 72 2.80 17.89 -3.04
C ALA A 72 1.60 18.22 -3.94
N VAL A 73 0.61 17.33 -4.06
CA VAL A 73 -0.66 17.60 -4.78
C VAL A 73 -1.41 18.77 -4.14
N ALA A 74 -1.46 18.82 -2.81
CA ALA A 74 -2.11 19.91 -2.09
C ALA A 74 -1.42 21.27 -2.33
N GLN A 75 -0.12 21.28 -2.62
CA GLN A 75 0.67 22.48 -2.92
C GLN A 75 0.81 22.76 -4.42
N ASP A 76 0.17 21.97 -5.29
CA ASP A 76 0.28 22.06 -6.75
C ASP A 76 1.71 21.81 -7.28
N GLU A 77 2.47 20.97 -6.57
CA GLU A 77 3.83 20.57 -6.94
C GLU A 77 3.82 19.19 -7.62
N LEU A 78 3.13 19.09 -8.76
CA LEU A 78 2.89 17.80 -9.44
C LEU A 78 4.16 17.05 -9.85
N GLY A 79 5.23 17.76 -10.25
CA GLY A 79 6.51 17.11 -10.57
C GLY A 79 7.11 16.35 -9.37
N THR A 80 6.95 16.88 -8.14
CA THR A 80 7.32 16.20 -6.90
C THR A 80 6.38 15.03 -6.63
N ALA A 81 5.06 15.24 -6.78
CA ALA A 81 4.06 14.21 -6.56
C ALA A 81 4.29 12.98 -7.46
N PHE A 82 4.53 13.17 -8.76
CA PHE A 82 4.79 12.09 -9.72
C PHE A 82 6.01 11.24 -9.33
N LYS A 83 7.08 11.87 -8.85
CA LYS A 83 8.25 11.12 -8.35
C LYS A 83 7.90 10.22 -7.16
N MET A 84 7.04 10.69 -6.25
CA MET A 84 6.60 9.89 -5.09
C MET A 84 5.65 8.78 -5.54
N LEU A 85 4.69 9.05 -6.43
CA LEU A 85 3.75 8.07 -6.97
C LEU A 85 4.47 6.98 -7.78
N ALA A 86 5.46 7.34 -8.59
CA ALA A 86 6.30 6.37 -9.29
C ALA A 86 7.03 5.42 -8.32
N ARG A 87 7.49 5.90 -7.15
CA ARG A 87 8.04 5.01 -6.12
C ARG A 87 6.98 4.11 -5.50
N VAL A 88 5.80 4.65 -5.24
CA VAL A 88 4.67 3.84 -4.72
C VAL A 88 4.35 2.71 -5.68
N SER A 89 4.33 2.96 -7.00
CA SER A 89 4.11 1.94 -8.02
C SER A 89 5.19 0.85 -7.96
N ARG A 90 6.47 1.21 -7.80
CA ARG A 90 7.57 0.23 -7.65
C ARG A 90 7.49 -0.57 -6.34
N ILE A 91 7.02 0.06 -5.26
CA ILE A 91 6.76 -0.63 -3.98
C ILE A 91 5.60 -1.63 -4.15
N MET A 92 4.54 -1.24 -4.87
CA MET A 92 3.42 -2.14 -5.16
C MET A 92 3.87 -3.38 -5.95
N GLU A 93 4.78 -3.23 -6.92
CA GLU A 93 5.38 -4.38 -7.62
C GLU A 93 6.04 -5.36 -6.63
N GLN A 94 6.80 -4.85 -5.64
CA GLN A 94 7.42 -5.71 -4.62
C GLN A 94 6.36 -6.42 -3.76
N LEU A 95 5.30 -5.71 -3.37
CA LEU A 95 4.19 -6.29 -2.62
C LEU A 95 3.43 -7.35 -3.43
N VAL A 96 3.30 -7.18 -4.75
CA VAL A 96 2.72 -8.18 -5.67
C VAL A 96 3.62 -9.40 -5.78
N HIS A 97 4.93 -9.21 -6.03
CA HIS A 97 5.90 -10.32 -6.13
C HIS A 97 6.07 -11.09 -4.81
N ALA A 98 5.87 -10.42 -3.70
CA ALA A 98 5.91 -11.04 -2.38
C ALA A 98 4.93 -12.22 -2.25
N TRP A 99 3.79 -12.18 -2.95
CA TRP A 99 2.85 -13.30 -3.01
C TRP A 99 3.41 -14.53 -3.71
N ASP A 100 4.35 -14.38 -4.66
CA ASP A 100 4.97 -15.52 -5.35
C ASP A 100 5.82 -16.34 -4.39
N VAL A 101 6.52 -15.68 -3.46
CA VAL A 101 7.28 -16.36 -2.41
C VAL A 101 6.35 -17.07 -1.44
N LEU A 102 5.30 -16.40 -0.94
CA LEU A 102 4.34 -17.01 -0.01
C LEU A 102 3.57 -18.18 -0.66
N ALA A 103 3.26 -18.09 -1.95
CA ALA A 103 2.56 -19.13 -2.71
C ALA A 103 3.35 -20.44 -2.87
N THR A 104 4.64 -20.46 -2.51
CA THR A 104 5.43 -21.71 -2.43
C THR A 104 5.04 -22.55 -1.23
N MET A 105 4.43 -21.96 -0.19
CA MET A 105 3.91 -22.69 0.96
C MET A 105 2.73 -23.57 0.55
N THR A 106 2.78 -24.83 0.92
CA THR A 106 1.73 -25.80 0.62
C THR A 106 0.65 -25.85 1.72
N PRO A 107 -0.57 -26.38 1.43
CA PRO A 107 -1.60 -26.53 2.46
C PRO A 107 -1.20 -27.34 3.70
N PRO A 108 -0.44 -28.46 3.61
CA PRO A 108 0.07 -29.17 4.78
C PRO A 108 1.00 -28.31 5.64
N GLU A 109 1.94 -27.58 5.03
CA GLU A 109 2.90 -26.70 5.72
C GLU A 109 2.18 -25.57 6.47
N TYR A 110 1.24 -24.90 5.81
CA TYR A 110 0.40 -23.90 6.49
C TYR A 110 -0.43 -24.53 7.62
N SER A 111 -0.97 -25.72 7.43
CA SER A 111 -1.78 -26.39 8.45
C SER A 111 -0.96 -26.75 9.69
N ALA A 112 0.35 -27.00 9.55
CA ALA A 112 1.26 -27.25 10.66
C ALA A 112 1.50 -26.01 11.53
N ILE A 113 1.62 -24.83 10.92
CA ILE A 113 1.85 -23.56 11.64
C ILE A 113 0.56 -22.91 12.14
N ARG A 114 -0.57 -23.16 11.49
CA ARG A 114 -1.85 -22.48 11.76
C ARG A 114 -2.30 -22.50 13.23
N PRO A 115 -2.18 -23.58 14.00
CA PRO A 115 -2.57 -23.62 15.42
C PRO A 115 -1.81 -22.61 16.28
N TYR A 116 -0.58 -22.27 15.90
CA TYR A 116 0.27 -21.32 16.62
C TYR A 116 -0.05 -19.86 16.31
N LEU A 117 -0.73 -19.58 15.20
CA LEU A 117 -1.12 -18.22 14.83
C LEU A 117 -2.26 -17.66 15.70
N ALA A 118 -2.99 -18.52 16.40
CA ALA A 118 -4.15 -18.13 17.20
C ALA A 118 -5.13 -17.24 16.41
N SER A 119 -5.39 -16.00 16.87
CA SER A 119 -6.23 -15.02 16.18
C SER A 119 -5.44 -14.01 15.34
N SER A 120 -4.12 -14.13 15.22
CA SER A 120 -3.32 -13.20 14.42
C SER A 120 -3.65 -13.34 12.92
N SER A 121 -3.81 -12.20 12.25
CA SER A 121 -4.24 -12.13 10.86
C SER A 121 -3.78 -10.83 10.22
N GLY A 122 -3.43 -10.87 8.94
CA GLY A 122 -3.15 -9.65 8.15
C GLY A 122 -4.31 -8.65 8.13
N PHE A 123 -5.54 -9.08 8.44
CA PHE A 123 -6.68 -8.19 8.67
C PHE A 123 -6.43 -7.13 9.75
N GLN A 124 -5.50 -7.38 10.68
CA GLN A 124 -5.12 -6.50 11.78
C GLN A 124 -3.94 -5.59 11.44
N SER A 125 -3.44 -5.57 10.19
CA SER A 125 -2.36 -4.66 9.80
C SER A 125 -2.82 -3.20 9.87
N ALA A 126 -2.23 -2.42 10.77
CA ALA A 126 -2.50 -0.99 10.89
C ALA A 126 -2.00 -0.22 9.66
N GLN A 127 -0.84 -0.61 9.10
CA GLN A 127 -0.28 0.06 7.93
C GLN A 127 -1.12 -0.19 6.67
N TYR A 128 -1.56 -1.42 6.44
CA TYR A 128 -2.48 -1.71 5.34
C TYR A 128 -3.77 -0.90 5.47
N ARG A 129 -4.30 -0.77 6.68
CA ARG A 129 -5.50 0.03 6.93
C ARG A 129 -5.28 1.51 6.67
N CYS A 130 -4.12 2.06 7.09
CA CYS A 130 -3.76 3.44 6.76
C CYS A 130 -3.65 3.66 5.24
N ILE A 131 -3.06 2.72 4.49
CA ILE A 131 -2.98 2.79 3.03
C ILE A 131 -4.38 2.86 2.42
N GLU A 132 -5.29 1.96 2.82
CA GLU A 132 -6.67 2.00 2.31
C GLU A 132 -7.36 3.34 2.59
N PHE A 133 -7.20 3.90 3.78
CA PHE A 133 -7.81 5.18 4.15
C PHE A 133 -7.19 6.37 3.38
N VAL A 134 -5.88 6.36 3.22
CA VAL A 134 -5.15 7.37 2.44
C VAL A 134 -5.56 7.33 0.96
N LEU A 135 -5.90 6.15 0.45
CA LEU A 135 -6.40 5.98 -0.92
C LEU A 135 -7.93 6.18 -1.06
N GLY A 136 -8.65 6.46 0.03
CA GLY A 136 -10.06 6.79 0.00
C GLY A 136 -11.04 5.69 0.41
N ASN A 137 -10.58 4.45 0.63
CA ASN A 137 -11.44 3.34 1.08
C ASN A 137 -11.75 3.47 2.58
N LYS A 138 -12.61 4.43 2.94
CA LYS A 138 -12.97 4.77 4.32
C LYS A 138 -14.01 3.79 4.89
N ASN A 139 -13.70 3.19 6.06
CA ASN A 139 -14.60 2.29 6.76
C ASN A 139 -14.34 2.34 8.27
N ALA A 140 -15.22 2.98 9.03
CA ALA A 140 -15.12 3.14 10.49
C ALA A 140 -15.00 1.81 11.26
N ALA A 141 -15.60 0.71 10.75
CA ALA A 141 -15.51 -0.58 11.40
C ALA A 141 -14.06 -1.10 11.49
N MET A 142 -13.19 -0.62 10.60
CA MET A 142 -11.78 -1.01 10.55
C MET A 142 -10.89 -0.33 11.60
N LEU A 143 -11.43 0.58 12.40
CA LEU A 143 -10.76 1.11 13.60
C LEU A 143 -10.79 0.11 14.76
N LYS A 144 -11.86 -0.70 14.85
CA LYS A 144 -12.08 -1.64 15.97
C LYS A 144 -10.94 -2.65 16.20
N PRO A 145 -10.31 -3.26 15.18
CA PRO A 145 -9.19 -4.18 15.38
C PRO A 145 -8.01 -3.58 16.15
N HIS A 146 -7.88 -2.25 16.14
CA HIS A 146 -6.77 -1.52 16.76
C HIS A 146 -7.10 -0.94 18.14
N ALA A 147 -8.35 -1.08 18.64
CA ALA A 147 -8.80 -0.49 19.89
C ALA A 147 -7.99 -0.93 21.12
N HIS A 148 -7.36 -2.10 21.08
CA HIS A 148 -6.51 -2.63 22.16
C HIS A 148 -5.08 -2.01 22.18
N ARG A 149 -4.71 -1.23 21.17
CA ARG A 149 -3.41 -0.57 21.01
C ARG A 149 -3.62 0.92 20.73
N PRO A 150 -3.65 1.79 21.77
CA PRO A 150 -3.95 3.22 21.61
C PRO A 150 -3.04 3.95 20.63
N ASP A 151 -1.76 3.57 20.57
CA ASP A 151 -0.78 4.09 19.63
C ASP A 151 -1.13 3.80 18.16
N LEU A 152 -1.49 2.54 17.86
CA LEU A 152 -1.91 2.13 16.52
C LEU A 152 -3.30 2.71 16.17
N LEU A 153 -4.24 2.72 17.14
CA LEU A 153 -5.55 3.31 16.95
C LEU A 153 -5.43 4.79 16.54
N ALA A 154 -4.61 5.56 17.26
CA ALA A 154 -4.39 6.97 16.94
C ALA A 154 -3.83 7.18 15.53
N GLN A 155 -2.88 6.33 15.11
CA GLN A 155 -2.33 6.36 13.75
C GLN A 155 -3.40 6.08 12.69
N VAL A 156 -4.16 5.01 12.86
CA VAL A 156 -5.20 4.59 11.91
C VAL A 156 -6.35 5.61 11.88
N GLN A 157 -6.74 6.16 13.04
CA GLN A 157 -7.78 7.18 13.14
C GLN A 157 -7.37 8.47 12.43
N LYS A 158 -6.13 8.91 12.59
CA LYS A 158 -5.60 10.08 11.86
C LYS A 158 -5.72 9.90 10.34
N ALA A 159 -5.38 8.72 9.81
CA ALA A 159 -5.52 8.43 8.39
C ALA A 159 -7.01 8.35 7.96
N TYR A 160 -7.88 7.86 8.85
CA TYR A 160 -9.33 7.79 8.62
C TYR A 160 -9.97 9.16 8.52
N GLU A 161 -9.58 10.11 9.36
CA GLU A 161 -10.15 11.47 9.44
C GLU A 161 -9.54 12.44 8.41
N ALA A 162 -8.39 12.12 7.84
CA ALA A 162 -7.72 12.97 6.85
C ALA A 162 -8.37 12.85 5.45
N PRO A 163 -8.27 13.87 4.58
CA PRO A 163 -8.60 13.74 3.17
C PRO A 163 -7.72 12.67 2.51
N SER A 164 -8.28 11.98 1.50
CA SER A 164 -7.53 10.99 0.71
C SER A 164 -6.72 11.66 -0.39
N LEU A 165 -5.87 10.85 -1.08
CA LEU A 165 -5.16 11.28 -2.27
C LEU A 165 -6.14 11.78 -3.36
N TYR A 166 -7.28 11.10 -3.51
CA TYR A 166 -8.29 11.52 -4.50
C TYR A 166 -8.98 12.82 -4.11
N ASP A 167 -9.28 13.02 -2.82
CA ASP A 167 -9.83 14.29 -2.34
C ASP A 167 -8.91 15.48 -2.65
N GLU A 168 -7.60 15.31 -2.46
CA GLU A 168 -6.62 16.37 -2.80
C GLU A 168 -6.47 16.55 -4.31
N ALA A 169 -6.59 15.50 -5.12
CA ALA A 169 -6.63 15.61 -6.57
C ALA A 169 -7.84 16.42 -7.04
N LEU A 170 -9.04 16.18 -6.49
CA LEU A 170 -10.24 16.94 -6.81
C LEU A 170 -10.12 18.41 -6.38
N ARG A 171 -9.55 18.68 -5.21
CA ARG A 171 -9.25 20.04 -4.76
C ARG A 171 -8.27 20.75 -5.69
N LEU A 172 -7.28 20.02 -6.23
CA LEU A 172 -6.36 20.56 -7.22
C LEU A 172 -7.07 20.90 -8.51
N LEU A 173 -7.95 20.02 -9.03
CA LEU A 173 -8.76 20.33 -10.22
C LEU A 173 -9.54 21.63 -10.02
N ALA A 174 -10.20 21.81 -8.87
CA ALA A 174 -10.95 23.03 -8.55
C ALA A 174 -10.04 24.26 -8.48
N ARG A 175 -8.86 24.18 -7.87
CA ARG A 175 -7.87 25.29 -7.83
C ARG A 175 -7.41 25.68 -9.24
N ARG A 176 -7.33 24.73 -10.14
CA ARG A 176 -6.97 24.94 -11.57
C ARG A 176 -8.18 25.39 -12.43
N GLY A 177 -9.33 25.70 -11.80
CA GLY A 177 -10.53 26.24 -12.46
C GLY A 177 -11.44 25.22 -13.11
N LEU A 178 -11.25 23.93 -12.85
CA LEU A 178 -12.15 22.88 -13.34
C LEU A 178 -13.42 22.77 -12.47
N PRO A 179 -14.58 22.41 -13.06
CA PRO A 179 -15.89 22.49 -12.40
C PRO A 179 -16.13 21.30 -11.44
N VAL A 180 -15.38 21.23 -10.33
CA VAL A 180 -15.62 20.23 -9.28
C VAL A 180 -16.68 20.77 -8.30
N PRO A 181 -17.75 20.00 -7.99
CA PRO A 181 -18.81 20.40 -7.07
C PRO A 181 -18.30 20.67 -5.65
N GLN A 182 -18.89 21.66 -4.97
CA GLN A 182 -18.47 22.08 -3.62
C GLN A 182 -18.69 21.01 -2.56
N ASP A 183 -19.70 20.18 -2.68
CA ASP A 183 -19.98 19.06 -1.79
C ASP A 183 -18.90 17.98 -1.84
N HIS A 184 -18.21 17.81 -2.98
CA HIS A 184 -17.03 16.94 -3.10
C HIS A 184 -15.76 17.59 -2.53
N LEU A 185 -15.66 18.90 -2.51
CA LEU A 185 -14.51 19.63 -1.96
C LEU A 185 -14.57 19.80 -0.43
N GLN A 186 -15.76 19.70 0.16
CA GLN A 186 -16.03 19.96 1.57
C GLN A 186 -16.76 18.79 2.26
N ARG A 187 -16.71 17.61 1.68
CA ARG A 187 -17.37 16.41 2.23
C ARG A 187 -16.80 16.01 3.60
N ASP A 188 -17.53 15.21 4.34
CA ASP A 188 -17.00 14.50 5.51
C ASP A 188 -16.02 13.40 5.05
N TRP A 189 -14.72 13.59 5.32
CA TRP A 189 -13.65 12.67 4.92
C TRP A 189 -13.74 11.29 5.55
N THR A 190 -14.54 11.15 6.62
CA THR A 190 -14.76 9.85 7.28
C THR A 190 -15.79 8.99 6.56
N GLN A 191 -16.57 9.58 5.65
CA GLN A 191 -17.54 8.85 4.85
C GLN A 191 -16.89 8.26 3.60
N PRO A 192 -17.35 7.11 3.11
CA PRO A 192 -16.96 6.59 1.81
C PRO A 192 -17.17 7.64 0.72
N TYR A 193 -16.25 7.66 -0.26
CA TYR A 193 -16.42 8.50 -1.45
C TYR A 193 -17.63 8.00 -2.26
N VAL A 194 -18.39 8.93 -2.80
CA VAL A 194 -19.53 8.65 -3.69
C VAL A 194 -19.21 9.26 -5.05
N GLU A 195 -19.27 8.46 -6.10
CA GLU A 195 -19.02 8.92 -7.47
C GLU A 195 -20.01 9.99 -7.92
N SER A 196 -19.58 10.88 -8.81
CA SER A 196 -20.36 12.02 -9.33
C SER A 196 -20.12 12.22 -10.82
N GLU A 197 -21.22 12.38 -11.57
CA GLU A 197 -21.17 12.74 -13.00
C GLU A 197 -20.50 14.11 -13.24
N GLU A 198 -20.65 15.04 -12.29
CA GLU A 198 -20.02 16.35 -12.38
C GLU A 198 -18.50 16.25 -12.22
N VAL A 199 -18.02 15.42 -11.31
CA VAL A 199 -16.58 15.13 -11.16
C VAL A 199 -16.04 14.41 -12.41
N GLU A 200 -16.80 13.46 -12.96
CA GLU A 200 -16.45 12.81 -14.21
C GLU A 200 -16.32 13.82 -15.36
N LYS A 201 -17.24 14.76 -15.49
CA LYS A 201 -17.16 15.85 -16.48
C LYS A 201 -15.92 16.73 -16.28
N ALA A 202 -15.52 17.00 -15.04
CA ALA A 202 -14.30 17.74 -14.76
C ALA A 202 -13.06 17.01 -15.25
N TRP A 203 -12.95 15.69 -15.01
CA TRP A 203 -11.89 14.87 -15.54
C TRP A 203 -11.95 14.73 -17.07
N LEU A 204 -13.15 14.63 -17.66
CA LEU A 204 -13.31 14.60 -19.14
C LEU A 204 -12.73 15.82 -19.80
N ILE A 205 -12.86 17.03 -19.21
CA ILE A 205 -12.21 18.25 -19.74
C ILE A 205 -10.68 18.04 -19.83
N VAL A 206 -10.08 17.49 -18.79
CA VAL A 206 -8.63 17.19 -18.74
C VAL A 206 -8.23 16.21 -19.84
N TYR A 207 -8.97 15.10 -19.96
CA TYR A 207 -8.64 14.03 -20.91
C TYR A 207 -8.91 14.40 -22.37
N ARG A 208 -9.86 15.32 -22.64
CA ARG A 208 -10.14 15.81 -23.99
C ARG A 208 -9.16 16.87 -24.48
N ASP A 209 -8.49 17.57 -23.58
CA ASP A 209 -7.43 18.54 -23.93
C ASP A 209 -6.15 18.30 -23.16
N THR A 210 -5.52 17.16 -23.43
CA THR A 210 -4.26 16.73 -22.80
C THR A 210 -3.10 17.68 -23.08
N LYS A 211 -3.19 18.57 -24.08
CA LYS A 211 -2.14 19.56 -24.36
C LYS A 211 -2.19 20.70 -23.35
N GLN A 212 -3.40 21.16 -23.04
CA GLN A 212 -3.61 22.24 -22.08
C GLN A 212 -3.41 21.75 -20.63
N TYR A 213 -3.86 20.54 -20.32
CA TYR A 213 -3.90 19.97 -18.96
C TYR A 213 -2.96 18.78 -18.80
N PHE A 214 -1.77 18.80 -19.43
CA PHE A 214 -0.90 17.64 -19.49
C PHE A 214 -0.51 17.09 -18.12
N ASP A 215 -0.22 17.95 -17.16
CA ASP A 215 0.15 17.57 -15.81
C ASP A 215 -1.04 16.97 -15.00
N LEU A 216 -2.26 17.50 -15.20
CA LEU A 216 -3.46 16.93 -14.60
C LEU A 216 -3.85 15.59 -15.26
N TYR A 217 -3.67 15.47 -16.59
CA TYR A 217 -3.83 14.22 -17.29
C TYR A 217 -2.84 13.17 -16.76
N GLN A 218 -1.58 13.54 -16.60
CA GLN A 218 -0.57 12.65 -16.02
C GLN A 218 -0.94 12.24 -14.58
N LEU A 219 -1.48 13.17 -13.76
CA LEU A 219 -2.00 12.81 -12.43
C LEU A 219 -3.10 11.76 -12.52
N GLY A 220 -4.05 11.91 -13.45
CA GLY A 220 -5.11 10.91 -13.67
C GLY A 220 -4.55 9.54 -14.05
N GLU A 221 -3.53 9.47 -14.88
CA GLU A 221 -2.88 8.21 -15.26
C GLU A 221 -2.09 7.60 -14.09
N GLU A 222 -1.36 8.40 -13.32
CA GLU A 222 -0.67 7.91 -12.10
C GLU A 222 -1.67 7.32 -11.07
N LEU A 223 -2.85 7.93 -10.90
CA LEU A 223 -3.91 7.39 -10.05
C LEU A 223 -4.46 6.07 -10.62
N THR A 224 -4.61 5.98 -11.93
CA THR A 224 -5.04 4.74 -12.60
C THR A 224 -4.05 3.61 -12.40
N ASP A 225 -2.77 3.88 -12.65
CA ASP A 225 -1.69 2.90 -12.48
C ASP A 225 -1.60 2.41 -11.03
N LEU A 226 -1.76 3.33 -10.08
CA LEU A 226 -1.78 2.99 -8.66
C LEU A 226 -2.96 2.08 -8.32
N GLU A 227 -4.16 2.38 -8.80
CA GLU A 227 -5.33 1.54 -8.56
C GLU A 227 -5.22 0.17 -9.24
N ASP A 228 -4.72 0.12 -10.47
CA ASP A 228 -4.49 -1.15 -11.19
C ASP A 228 -3.51 -2.05 -10.42
N ALA A 229 -2.38 -1.50 -9.97
CA ALA A 229 -1.42 -2.22 -9.14
C ALA A 229 -2.05 -2.71 -7.82
N PHE A 230 -2.92 -1.91 -7.21
CA PHE A 230 -3.61 -2.27 -5.97
C PHE A 230 -4.67 -3.36 -6.18
N ARG A 231 -5.38 -3.34 -7.31
CA ARG A 231 -6.31 -4.41 -7.73
C ARG A 231 -5.55 -5.71 -7.99
N LEU A 232 -4.41 -5.65 -8.68
CA LEU A 232 -3.55 -6.80 -8.93
C LEU A 232 -3.04 -7.41 -7.61
N TRP A 233 -2.61 -6.58 -6.66
CA TRP A 233 -2.19 -7.05 -5.33
C TRP A 233 -3.33 -7.77 -4.60
N ARG A 234 -4.56 -7.21 -4.61
CA ARG A 234 -5.75 -7.85 -4.02
C ARG A 234 -6.07 -9.18 -4.70
N PHE A 235 -5.99 -9.23 -6.02
CA PHE A 235 -6.22 -10.45 -6.78
C PHE A 235 -5.19 -11.54 -6.40
N ARG A 236 -3.91 -11.20 -6.35
CA ARG A 236 -2.85 -12.12 -5.92
C ARG A 236 -3.06 -12.58 -4.48
N HIS A 237 -3.51 -11.71 -3.59
CA HIS A 237 -3.90 -12.08 -2.22
C HIS A 237 -5.00 -13.15 -2.21
N VAL A 238 -6.11 -12.91 -2.90
CA VAL A 238 -7.22 -13.87 -2.99
C VAL A 238 -6.74 -15.22 -3.48
N THR A 239 -6.04 -15.25 -4.60
CA THR A 239 -5.59 -16.50 -5.24
C THR A 239 -4.57 -17.25 -4.39
N THR A 240 -3.67 -16.55 -3.69
CA THR A 240 -2.70 -17.17 -2.78
C THR A 240 -3.39 -17.75 -1.55
N VAL A 241 -4.33 -17.03 -0.94
CA VAL A 241 -5.12 -17.55 0.19
C VAL A 241 -5.94 -18.76 -0.22
N GLU A 242 -6.60 -18.73 -1.39
CA GLU A 242 -7.37 -19.86 -1.92
C GLU A 242 -6.48 -21.09 -2.15
N ARG A 243 -5.27 -20.88 -2.69
CA ARG A 243 -4.27 -21.93 -2.93
C ARG A 243 -3.80 -22.61 -1.65
N ILE A 244 -3.54 -21.83 -0.58
CA ILE A 244 -2.89 -22.32 0.64
C ILE A 244 -3.91 -22.79 1.68
N ILE A 245 -4.99 -22.01 1.88
CA ILE A 245 -5.97 -22.22 2.95
C ILE A 245 -7.27 -22.83 2.43
N GLY A 246 -7.57 -22.62 1.16
CA GLY A 246 -8.86 -22.98 0.57
C GLY A 246 -9.98 -22.10 1.13
N PHE A 247 -11.17 -22.65 1.25
CA PHE A 247 -12.37 -21.93 1.71
C PHE A 247 -12.56 -21.91 3.23
N LYS A 248 -11.52 -22.22 4.01
CA LYS A 248 -11.57 -22.15 5.48
C LYS A 248 -11.66 -20.67 5.92
N ARG A 249 -12.26 -20.44 7.09
CA ARG A 249 -12.28 -19.11 7.72
C ARG A 249 -10.85 -18.65 8.02
N GLY A 250 -10.60 -17.35 7.85
CA GLY A 250 -9.33 -16.73 8.26
C GLY A 250 -9.12 -16.82 9.77
N THR A 251 -7.87 -16.78 10.23
CA THR A 251 -7.51 -16.79 11.66
C THR A 251 -8.10 -15.58 12.41
N GLY A 252 -8.25 -14.44 11.77
CA GLY A 252 -8.90 -13.24 12.30
C GLY A 252 -10.44 -13.27 12.28
N GLY A 253 -11.07 -14.43 11.99
CA GLY A 253 -12.52 -14.59 12.03
C GLY A 253 -13.27 -14.10 10.78
N THR A 254 -12.58 -13.58 9.77
CA THR A 254 -13.19 -13.18 8.48
C THR A 254 -13.64 -14.40 7.67
N GLY A 255 -14.49 -14.15 6.67
CA GLY A 255 -14.95 -15.22 5.75
C GLY A 255 -13.86 -15.82 4.85
N GLY A 256 -12.58 -15.45 5.04
CA GLY A 256 -11.48 -15.92 4.20
C GLY A 256 -11.64 -15.46 2.75
N VAL A 257 -11.54 -16.40 1.79
CA VAL A 257 -11.64 -16.11 0.35
C VAL A 257 -12.90 -15.33 -0.03
N SER A 258 -14.04 -15.63 0.59
CA SER A 258 -15.30 -14.94 0.27
C SER A 258 -15.28 -13.46 0.65
N TYR A 259 -14.63 -13.11 1.76
CA TYR A 259 -14.41 -11.72 2.15
C TYR A 259 -13.44 -11.01 1.18
N LEU A 260 -12.32 -11.66 0.88
CA LEU A 260 -11.30 -11.09 0.00
C LEU A 260 -11.81 -10.85 -1.43
N ARG A 261 -12.67 -11.74 -1.94
CA ARG A 261 -13.31 -11.57 -3.27
C ARG A 261 -14.15 -10.29 -3.33
N LYS A 262 -14.92 -9.97 -2.27
CA LYS A 262 -15.68 -8.70 -2.20
C LYS A 262 -14.78 -7.46 -2.22
N MET A 263 -13.54 -7.58 -1.76
CA MET A 263 -12.59 -6.47 -1.81
C MET A 263 -12.05 -6.19 -3.22
N LEU A 264 -12.24 -7.11 -4.18
CA LEU A 264 -11.88 -6.88 -5.58
C LEU A 264 -12.79 -5.84 -6.25
N ASP A 265 -14.04 -5.71 -5.78
CA ASP A 265 -15.02 -4.78 -6.34
C ASP A 265 -14.84 -3.33 -5.85
N VAL A 266 -13.91 -3.10 -4.91
CA VAL A 266 -13.65 -1.75 -4.39
C VAL A 266 -12.87 -0.94 -5.41
N VAL A 267 -13.48 0.13 -5.90
CA VAL A 267 -12.91 1.13 -6.80
C VAL A 267 -12.46 2.34 -5.98
N LEU A 268 -11.26 2.84 -6.23
CA LEU A 268 -10.67 3.96 -5.48
C LEU A 268 -10.93 5.30 -6.17
N PHE A 269 -10.85 5.34 -7.51
CA PHE A 269 -10.95 6.54 -8.34
C PHE A 269 -12.01 6.35 -9.45
N PRO A 270 -13.30 6.25 -9.09
CA PRO A 270 -14.33 5.72 -9.98
C PRO A 270 -14.51 6.53 -11.26
N GLU A 271 -14.48 7.85 -11.21
CA GLU A 271 -14.71 8.69 -12.39
C GLU A 271 -13.59 8.56 -13.42
N ILE A 272 -12.33 8.36 -12.96
CA ILE A 272 -11.20 8.17 -13.87
C ILE A 272 -11.34 6.86 -14.66
N TRP A 273 -11.90 5.82 -14.07
CA TRP A 273 -12.20 4.58 -14.78
C TRP A 273 -13.40 4.72 -15.72
N LYS A 274 -14.43 5.42 -15.30
CA LYS A 274 -15.70 5.55 -16.00
C LYS A 274 -15.59 6.42 -17.26
N LEU A 275 -14.89 7.56 -17.17
CA LEU A 275 -14.69 8.49 -18.27
C LEU A 275 -14.10 7.86 -19.55
N ARG A 276 -13.40 6.70 -19.42
CA ARG A 276 -12.84 5.98 -20.58
C ARG A 276 -13.92 5.50 -21.56
N THR A 277 -15.13 5.34 -21.09
CA THR A 277 -16.28 4.97 -21.93
C THR A 277 -16.81 6.17 -22.72
N ASP A 278 -16.58 7.40 -22.23
CA ASP A 278 -17.14 8.65 -22.79
C ASP A 278 -16.09 9.47 -23.58
N LEU A 279 -14.86 8.94 -23.73
CA LEU A 279 -13.83 9.45 -24.62
C LEU A 279 -14.04 8.95 -26.04
#